data_3922c81183f514136d951c0cdc938e3f
#
_entry.id   3922c81183f514136d951c0cdc938e3f
#
_cell.length_a   1.000
_cell.length_b   1.000
_cell.length_c   1.000
_cell.angle_alpha   90.00
_cell.angle_beta   90.00
_cell.angle_gamma   90.00
#
_symmetry.space_group_name_H-M   'P 1'
#
loop_
_entity.id
_entity.type
_entity.pdbx_description
1 polymer ?
#
loop_
_entity_poly.entity_id
_entity_poly.type
_entity_poly.pdbx_seq_one_letter_code
_entity_poly.pdbx_strand_id
1 'polypeptide(L)'
;MTSSVEPAMFANFLDFVLDGKKPALTEGRLPGGVKWTWLGDGIVRFEPEGEVLQSVVASAGIHGDETAPIEMLSMLVADIASGKAALKSRLLVIFGNIDAMRASCRYRDDDLNRLFNGRYLELAASHESPRAAELENVTRAFFAEADADLTHAKWHIDMHTAIRPSVFEQFALLPYTGAPLSRVMFDWLQDAGLSAVLLHKEKSNTFTHFTAEQSGALACTLELGKVRAFGHNDLSRFAASDAALRRLIGGLAPIAPSDDATLKIFTVVGQIDKQSEQFQLHVAGDVANFTPFARGTVLAEDDDYTYEVLRDEERIVFPNPTVKPGLRAGLMVIDTTQETFDSL
;
A
#
# COMPACT_ATOMS: atom_id res chain seq x y z
N MET A 1 17.80 -36.05 -5.57
CA MET A 1 18.84 -34.99 -5.40
C MET A 1 18.18 -33.72 -5.92
N THR A 2 17.55 -32.97 -5.02
CA THR A 2 16.96 -31.68 -5.37
C THR A 2 18.10 -30.65 -5.41
N SER A 3 18.37 -30.13 -6.58
CA SER A 3 19.38 -29.10 -6.83
C SER A 3 19.12 -27.87 -5.97
N SER A 4 20.06 -27.56 -5.08
CA SER A 4 20.06 -26.40 -4.18
C SER A 4 20.45 -25.10 -4.90
N VAL A 5 20.01 -24.85 -6.12
CA VAL A 5 20.68 -23.88 -6.98
C VAL A 5 19.96 -22.53 -7.13
N GLU A 6 18.94 -22.17 -6.36
CA GLU A 6 18.42 -20.79 -6.51
C GLU A 6 18.03 -19.99 -5.24
N PRO A 7 18.80 -20.01 -4.16
CA PRO A 7 18.76 -18.91 -3.18
C PRO A 7 19.34 -17.61 -3.73
N ALA A 8 20.19 -17.68 -4.76
CA ALA A 8 20.97 -16.52 -5.23
C ALA A 8 20.09 -15.37 -5.81
N MET A 9 18.99 -15.68 -6.50
CA MET A 9 18.09 -14.66 -7.02
C MET A 9 17.36 -13.89 -5.88
N PHE A 10 17.04 -14.59 -4.79
CA PHE A 10 16.33 -13.97 -3.67
C PHE A 10 17.26 -13.12 -2.80
N ALA A 11 18.58 -13.43 -2.75
CA ALA A 11 19.55 -12.61 -2.03
C ALA A 11 19.67 -11.19 -2.61
N ASN A 12 19.41 -11.03 -3.91
CA ASN A 12 19.41 -9.75 -4.63
C ASN A 12 18.12 -9.64 -5.48
N PHE A 13 16.96 -9.85 -4.86
CA PHE A 13 15.69 -9.97 -5.56
C PHE A 13 15.33 -8.72 -6.38
N LEU A 14 15.57 -7.53 -5.83
CA LEU A 14 15.35 -6.26 -6.51
C LEU A 14 16.19 -6.17 -7.79
N ASP A 15 17.50 -6.35 -7.70
CA ASP A 15 18.39 -6.28 -8.85
C ASP A 15 18.05 -7.32 -9.90
N PHE A 16 17.70 -8.55 -9.45
CA PHE A 16 17.27 -9.61 -10.34
C PHE A 16 16.05 -9.21 -11.18
N VAL A 17 15.07 -8.58 -10.55
CA VAL A 17 13.85 -8.11 -11.22
C VAL A 17 14.12 -6.90 -12.11
N LEU A 18 14.89 -5.91 -11.64
CA LEU A 18 15.21 -4.72 -12.42
C LEU A 18 16.05 -5.03 -13.66
N ASP A 19 16.95 -6.02 -13.59
CA ASP A 19 17.74 -6.50 -14.73
C ASP A 19 16.90 -7.29 -15.76
N GLY A 20 15.63 -7.53 -15.49
CA GLY A 20 14.75 -8.30 -16.37
C GLY A 20 15.10 -9.78 -16.46
N LYS A 21 15.84 -10.30 -15.46
CA LYS A 21 16.22 -11.70 -15.38
C LYS A 21 15.03 -12.59 -15.10
N LYS A 22 15.06 -13.79 -15.64
CA LYS A 22 14.05 -14.83 -15.38
C LYS A 22 14.72 -15.98 -14.61
N PRO A 23 14.02 -16.58 -13.65
CA PRO A 23 14.57 -17.74 -12.94
C PRO A 23 14.62 -18.95 -13.89
N ALA A 24 15.63 -19.79 -13.72
CA ALA A 24 15.76 -21.04 -14.49
C ALA A 24 14.66 -22.05 -14.11
N LEU A 25 14.19 -22.00 -12.87
CA LEU A 25 13.05 -22.76 -12.37
C LEU A 25 11.95 -21.79 -11.94
N THR A 26 10.70 -22.15 -12.18
CA THR A 26 9.54 -21.35 -11.74
C THR A 26 9.02 -21.73 -10.37
N GLU A 27 9.52 -22.82 -9.78
CA GLU A 27 9.20 -23.24 -8.41
C GLU A 27 10.35 -24.02 -7.79
N GLY A 28 10.36 -24.10 -6.46
CA GLY A 28 11.36 -24.84 -5.71
C GLY A 28 11.11 -24.81 -4.20
N ARG A 29 12.09 -25.28 -3.44
CA ARG A 29 12.05 -25.24 -1.98
C ARG A 29 13.29 -24.53 -1.43
N LEU A 30 13.05 -23.69 -0.44
CA LEU A 30 14.10 -23.02 0.33
C LEU A 30 14.60 -23.92 1.48
N PRO A 31 15.76 -23.62 2.06
CA PRO A 31 16.15 -24.18 3.35
C PRO A 31 15.02 -23.95 4.37
N GLY A 32 14.65 -24.99 5.14
CA GLY A 32 13.50 -24.90 6.06
C GLY A 32 12.15 -25.32 5.48
N GLY A 33 12.12 -25.82 4.21
CA GLY A 33 10.95 -26.45 3.63
C GLY A 33 9.97 -25.50 2.92
N VAL A 34 10.14 -24.18 3.03
CA VAL A 34 9.27 -23.20 2.37
C VAL A 34 9.27 -23.42 0.86
N LYS A 35 8.11 -23.70 0.28
CA LYS A 35 7.92 -23.74 -1.17
C LYS A 35 7.87 -22.31 -1.72
N TRP A 36 8.53 -22.06 -2.84
CA TRP A 36 8.37 -20.82 -3.60
C TRP A 36 7.88 -21.10 -5.02
N THR A 37 7.13 -20.14 -5.58
CA THR A 37 6.63 -20.19 -6.97
C THR A 37 6.75 -18.79 -7.58
N TRP A 38 7.44 -18.68 -8.69
CA TRP A 38 7.51 -17.47 -9.51
C TRP A 38 6.26 -17.40 -10.39
N LEU A 39 5.46 -16.36 -10.19
CA LEU A 39 4.18 -16.19 -10.89
C LEU A 39 4.25 -15.17 -12.03
N GLY A 40 5.27 -14.32 -12.02
CA GLY A 40 5.46 -13.24 -13.00
C GLY A 40 6.63 -12.34 -12.61
N ASP A 41 6.92 -11.34 -13.41
CA ASP A 41 7.99 -10.38 -13.10
C ASP A 41 7.72 -9.67 -11.77
N GLY A 42 8.64 -9.84 -10.81
CA GLY A 42 8.48 -9.30 -9.47
C GLY A 42 7.32 -9.88 -8.68
N ILE A 43 6.78 -11.02 -9.07
CA ILE A 43 5.68 -11.69 -8.36
C ILE A 43 6.14 -13.07 -7.93
N VAL A 44 6.27 -13.26 -6.62
CA VAL A 44 6.69 -14.53 -6.03
C VAL A 44 5.79 -14.91 -4.87
N ARG A 45 5.39 -16.19 -4.84
CA ARG A 45 4.60 -16.78 -3.76
C ARG A 45 5.52 -17.65 -2.91
N PHE A 46 5.35 -17.55 -1.59
CA PHE A 46 5.99 -18.40 -0.59
C PHE A 46 4.95 -19.12 0.23
N GLU A 47 5.17 -20.42 0.46
CA GLU A 47 4.27 -21.28 1.22
C GLU A 47 5.07 -22.09 2.26
N PRO A 48 4.80 -21.90 3.57
CA PRO A 48 5.41 -22.70 4.60
C PRO A 48 4.88 -24.14 4.56
N GLU A 49 5.59 -25.06 5.18
CA GLU A 49 5.07 -26.40 5.45
C GLU A 49 4.10 -26.40 6.63
N GLY A 50 3.06 -27.24 6.57
CA GLY A 50 2.08 -27.43 7.64
C GLY A 50 0.83 -26.59 7.50
N GLU A 51 0.13 -26.44 8.62
CA GLU A 51 -1.11 -25.68 8.67
C GLU A 51 -0.86 -24.16 8.54
N VAL A 52 -1.69 -23.50 7.75
CA VAL A 52 -1.60 -22.08 7.47
C VAL A 52 -2.94 -21.41 7.76
N LEU A 53 -2.96 -20.48 8.69
CA LEU A 53 -4.17 -19.80 9.15
C LEU A 53 -4.46 -18.48 8.43
N GLN A 54 -3.52 -17.98 7.62
CA GLN A 54 -3.68 -16.70 6.93
C GLN A 54 -2.89 -16.62 5.62
N SER A 55 -3.39 -15.79 4.71
CA SER A 55 -2.75 -15.42 3.47
C SER A 55 -2.44 -13.92 3.47
N VAL A 56 -1.21 -13.56 3.18
CA VAL A 56 -0.74 -12.18 3.18
C VAL A 56 -0.25 -11.81 1.79
N VAL A 57 -0.76 -10.72 1.22
CA VAL A 57 -0.18 -10.02 0.08
C VAL A 57 0.64 -8.86 0.62
N ALA A 58 1.91 -8.80 0.28
CA ALA A 58 2.79 -7.68 0.56
C ALA A 58 3.25 -7.08 -0.77
N SER A 59 2.84 -5.86 -1.04
CA SER A 59 3.17 -5.16 -2.29
C SER A 59 3.93 -3.86 -2.03
N ALA A 60 4.77 -3.50 -2.98
CA ALA A 60 5.49 -2.23 -3.03
C ALA A 60 5.76 -1.85 -4.48
N GLY A 61 5.99 -0.55 -4.74
CA GLY A 61 6.36 -0.09 -6.06
C GLY A 61 5.22 -0.09 -7.08
N ILE A 62 3.98 0.05 -6.63
CA ILE A 62 2.85 0.44 -7.49
C ILE A 62 3.20 1.77 -8.19
N HIS A 63 3.91 2.65 -7.49
CA HIS A 63 4.63 3.77 -8.08
C HIS A 63 6.13 3.46 -8.07
N GLY A 64 6.76 3.53 -9.25
CA GLY A 64 8.13 3.03 -9.43
C GLY A 64 9.23 3.84 -8.77
N ASP A 65 8.97 5.10 -8.42
CA ASP A 65 9.91 6.01 -7.73
C ASP A 65 9.81 5.95 -6.19
N GLU A 66 8.88 5.18 -5.64
CA GLU A 66 8.67 5.00 -4.20
C GLU A 66 9.55 3.86 -3.67
N THR A 67 10.86 4.09 -3.60
CA THR A 67 11.88 3.05 -3.52
C THR A 67 12.09 2.41 -2.16
N ALA A 68 11.84 3.13 -1.04
CA ALA A 68 12.08 2.60 0.30
C ALA A 68 11.29 1.31 0.60
N PRO A 69 9.96 1.23 0.33
CA PRO A 69 9.21 0.00 0.51
C PRO A 69 9.67 -1.15 -0.40
N ILE A 70 10.14 -0.82 -1.61
CA ILE A 70 10.66 -1.81 -2.56
C ILE A 70 11.95 -2.45 -1.99
N GLU A 71 12.87 -1.63 -1.48
CA GLU A 71 14.10 -2.10 -0.82
C GLU A 71 13.78 -2.95 0.41
N MET A 72 12.86 -2.50 1.26
CA MET A 72 12.43 -3.20 2.46
C MET A 72 11.82 -4.57 2.12
N LEU A 73 10.95 -4.63 1.12
CA LEU A 73 10.32 -5.88 0.68
C LEU A 73 11.34 -6.83 0.04
N SER A 74 12.34 -6.31 -0.70
CA SER A 74 13.46 -7.10 -1.23
C SER A 74 14.29 -7.73 -0.11
N MET A 75 14.57 -6.97 0.97
CA MET A 75 15.28 -7.50 2.14
C MET A 75 14.49 -8.59 2.85
N LEU A 76 13.16 -8.41 2.98
CA LEU A 76 12.28 -9.44 3.54
C LEU A 76 12.35 -10.74 2.73
N VAL A 77 12.32 -10.66 1.40
CA VAL A 77 12.47 -11.82 0.50
C VAL A 77 13.81 -12.54 0.73
N ALA A 78 14.91 -11.79 0.83
CA ALA A 78 16.23 -12.34 1.11
C ALA A 78 16.30 -13.04 2.49
N ASP A 79 15.66 -12.45 3.50
CA ASP A 79 15.62 -13.02 4.85
C ASP A 79 14.76 -14.28 4.94
N ILE A 80 13.65 -14.35 4.19
CA ILE A 80 12.85 -15.57 4.06
C ILE A 80 13.68 -16.66 3.37
N ALA A 81 14.35 -16.31 2.28
CA ALA A 81 15.15 -17.26 1.50
C ALA A 81 16.33 -17.83 2.27
N SER A 82 16.95 -17.03 3.14
CA SER A 82 18.05 -17.45 4.01
C SER A 82 17.60 -18.10 5.32
N GLY A 83 16.30 -18.14 5.62
CA GLY A 83 15.74 -18.67 6.88
C GLY A 83 15.90 -17.75 8.09
N LYS A 84 16.28 -16.48 7.89
CA LYS A 84 16.36 -15.47 8.96
C LYS A 84 14.97 -14.95 9.36
N ALA A 85 14.04 -14.83 8.40
CA ALA A 85 12.66 -14.50 8.68
C ALA A 85 11.80 -15.76 8.74
N ALA A 86 11.04 -15.93 9.84
CA ALA A 86 10.09 -17.01 9.98
C ALA A 86 8.87 -16.77 9.08
N LEU A 87 8.41 -17.81 8.40
CA LEU A 87 7.19 -17.77 7.59
C LEU A 87 6.21 -18.85 8.09
N LYS A 88 5.04 -18.41 8.49
CA LYS A 88 3.90 -19.25 8.94
C LYS A 88 2.61 -18.94 8.17
N SER A 89 2.64 -17.92 7.33
CA SER A 89 1.55 -17.51 6.46
C SER A 89 1.88 -17.85 5.02
N ARG A 90 0.86 -18.10 4.19
CA ARG A 90 1.05 -18.00 2.74
C ARG A 90 1.37 -16.55 2.43
N LEU A 91 2.39 -16.28 1.66
CA LEU A 91 2.83 -14.94 1.32
C LEU A 91 2.93 -14.78 -0.19
N LEU A 92 2.29 -13.74 -0.71
CA LEU A 92 2.47 -13.27 -2.08
C LEU A 92 3.20 -11.93 -2.03
N VAL A 93 4.41 -11.89 -2.56
CA VAL A 93 5.22 -10.68 -2.70
C VAL A 93 5.02 -10.11 -4.10
N ILE A 94 4.77 -8.81 -4.19
CA ILE A 94 4.52 -8.11 -5.44
C ILE A 94 5.38 -6.85 -5.52
N PHE A 95 6.22 -6.74 -6.57
CA PHE A 95 6.72 -5.47 -7.08
C PHE A 95 5.77 -4.97 -8.16
N GLY A 96 5.14 -3.83 -7.97
CA GLY A 96 4.04 -3.35 -8.79
C GLY A 96 4.43 -2.97 -10.22
N ASN A 97 4.84 -1.72 -10.43
CA ASN A 97 5.15 -1.14 -11.75
C ASN A 97 6.65 -1.22 -12.06
N ILE A 98 7.12 -2.40 -12.48
CA ILE A 98 8.55 -2.65 -12.72
C ILE A 98 9.14 -1.74 -13.80
N ASP A 99 8.37 -1.43 -14.84
CA ASP A 99 8.85 -0.57 -15.93
C ASP A 99 9.00 0.88 -15.48
N ALA A 100 8.14 1.35 -14.58
CA ALA A 100 8.30 2.64 -13.92
C ALA A 100 9.51 2.65 -12.96
N MET A 101 9.74 1.54 -12.22
CA MET A 101 10.93 1.40 -11.36
C MET A 101 12.22 1.52 -12.19
N ARG A 102 12.32 0.79 -13.31
CA ARG A 102 13.46 0.86 -14.23
C ARG A 102 13.67 2.25 -14.79
N ALA A 103 12.59 2.97 -15.04
CA ALA A 103 12.62 4.34 -15.54
C ALA A 103 12.81 5.41 -14.45
N SER A 104 12.87 4.99 -13.17
CA SER A 104 12.93 5.89 -12.00
C SER A 104 11.83 6.97 -12.04
N CYS A 105 10.63 6.58 -12.40
CA CYS A 105 9.47 7.47 -12.46
C CYS A 105 8.26 6.85 -11.73
N ARG A 106 7.28 7.69 -11.44
CA ARG A 106 6.08 7.26 -10.73
C ARG A 106 5.25 6.24 -11.53
N TYR A 107 4.99 6.53 -12.80
CA TYR A 107 4.34 5.67 -13.79
C TYR A 107 4.76 6.11 -15.20
N ARG A 108 4.45 5.31 -16.21
CA ARG A 108 4.80 5.60 -17.61
C ARG A 108 3.74 6.45 -18.30
N ASP A 109 2.50 5.94 -18.36
CA ASP A 109 1.38 6.57 -19.04
C ASP A 109 0.30 6.98 -18.04
N ASP A 110 -0.14 6.04 -17.19
CA ASP A 110 -1.22 6.20 -16.23
C ASP A 110 -0.84 5.73 -14.82
N ASP A 111 -1.41 6.37 -13.81
CA ASP A 111 -1.24 5.96 -12.43
C ASP A 111 -1.84 4.55 -12.21
N LEU A 112 -0.96 3.54 -12.09
CA LEU A 112 -1.35 2.15 -11.90
C LEU A 112 -2.35 2.00 -10.74
N ASN A 113 -2.19 2.80 -9.66
CA ASN A 113 -3.09 2.78 -8.51
C ASN A 113 -4.46 3.46 -8.76
N ARG A 114 -4.82 3.67 -10.01
CA ARG A 114 -6.14 4.15 -10.47
C ARG A 114 -6.78 3.20 -11.49
N LEU A 115 -6.12 2.09 -11.78
CA LEU A 115 -6.53 1.16 -12.85
C LEU A 115 -7.21 -0.10 -12.33
N PHE A 116 -7.19 -0.36 -11.03
CA PHE A 116 -7.78 -1.56 -10.42
C PHE A 116 -9.31 -1.57 -10.43
N ASN A 117 -9.92 -2.66 -10.02
CA ASN A 117 -11.37 -2.96 -10.12
C ASN A 117 -11.87 -2.99 -11.56
N GLY A 118 -11.03 -3.45 -12.49
CA GLY A 118 -11.37 -3.50 -13.92
C GLY A 118 -11.37 -2.14 -14.62
N ARG A 119 -10.98 -1.05 -13.93
CA ARG A 119 -10.96 0.29 -14.50
C ARG A 119 -10.07 0.40 -15.74
N TYR A 120 -8.99 -0.39 -15.82
CA TYR A 120 -8.14 -0.48 -17.02
C TYR A 120 -8.89 -0.92 -18.29
N LEU A 121 -10.05 -1.56 -18.17
CA LEU A 121 -10.91 -1.95 -19.32
C LEU A 121 -11.81 -0.81 -19.81
N GLU A 122 -12.05 0.19 -18.98
CA GLU A 122 -12.93 1.33 -19.27
C GLU A 122 -12.18 2.53 -19.86
N LEU A 123 -10.85 2.54 -19.71
CA LEU A 123 -9.97 3.60 -20.19
C LEU A 123 -9.27 3.20 -21.49
N ALA A 124 -8.67 4.17 -22.17
CA ALA A 124 -7.76 3.85 -23.27
C ALA A 124 -6.61 2.98 -22.75
N ALA A 125 -6.19 1.99 -23.53
CA ALA A 125 -5.09 1.13 -23.15
C ALA A 125 -3.81 1.94 -22.93
N SER A 126 -3.17 1.72 -21.78
CA SER A 126 -1.91 2.35 -21.39
C SER A 126 -0.84 1.30 -21.15
N HIS A 127 0.38 1.76 -20.91
CA HIS A 127 1.51 0.90 -20.55
C HIS A 127 1.21 0.07 -19.28
N GLU A 128 0.47 0.63 -18.33
CA GLU A 128 0.10 0.01 -17.07
C GLU A 128 -1.11 -0.94 -17.15
N SER A 129 -1.96 -0.84 -18.18
CA SER A 129 -3.20 -1.64 -18.27
C SER A 129 -2.96 -3.15 -18.21
N PRO A 130 -1.98 -3.75 -18.91
CA PRO A 130 -1.70 -5.18 -18.81
C PRO A 130 -1.21 -5.57 -17.41
N ARG A 131 -0.44 -4.68 -16.75
CA ARG A 131 0.06 -4.94 -15.41
C ARG A 131 -1.04 -4.92 -14.37
N ALA A 132 -1.99 -3.98 -14.45
CA ALA A 132 -3.17 -3.96 -13.60
C ALA A 132 -3.96 -5.27 -13.70
N ALA A 133 -4.19 -5.76 -14.92
CA ALA A 133 -4.87 -7.03 -15.16
C ALA A 133 -4.10 -8.23 -14.57
N GLU A 134 -2.79 -8.29 -14.74
CA GLU A 134 -1.93 -9.34 -14.17
C GLU A 134 -2.01 -9.35 -12.65
N LEU A 135 -1.85 -8.18 -11.99
CA LEU A 135 -1.89 -8.06 -10.54
C LEU A 135 -3.26 -8.43 -9.96
N GLU A 136 -4.35 -8.03 -10.60
CA GLU A 136 -5.70 -8.45 -10.20
C GLU A 136 -5.86 -9.98 -10.30
N ASN A 137 -5.46 -10.57 -11.41
CA ASN A 137 -5.65 -12.00 -11.65
C ASN A 137 -4.84 -12.85 -10.67
N VAL A 138 -3.56 -12.51 -10.45
CA VAL A 138 -2.70 -13.29 -9.56
C VAL A 138 -3.16 -13.16 -8.10
N THR A 139 -3.56 -11.97 -7.68
CA THR A 139 -4.01 -11.72 -6.30
C THR A 139 -5.37 -12.38 -6.02
N ARG A 140 -6.30 -12.30 -6.99
CA ARG A 140 -7.58 -13.01 -6.92
C ARG A 140 -7.39 -14.52 -6.81
N ALA A 141 -6.54 -15.10 -7.65
CA ALA A 141 -6.23 -16.53 -7.60
C ALA A 141 -5.59 -16.93 -6.27
N PHE A 142 -4.65 -16.12 -5.76
CA PHE A 142 -4.00 -16.37 -4.47
C PHE A 142 -4.98 -16.39 -3.29
N PHE A 143 -5.92 -15.45 -3.22
CA PHE A 143 -6.90 -15.41 -2.15
C PHE A 143 -8.02 -16.44 -2.31
N ALA A 144 -8.41 -16.79 -3.54
CA ALA A 144 -9.46 -17.78 -3.79
C ALA A 144 -9.13 -19.18 -3.25
N GLU A 145 -7.85 -19.52 -3.17
CA GLU A 145 -7.42 -20.80 -2.56
C GLU A 145 -7.74 -20.90 -1.05
N ALA A 146 -8.00 -19.77 -0.38
CA ALA A 146 -8.38 -19.70 1.02
C ALA A 146 -9.89 -19.59 1.25
N ASP A 147 -10.71 -19.47 0.19
CA ASP A 147 -12.16 -19.21 0.30
C ASP A 147 -12.95 -20.39 0.90
N ALA A 148 -12.39 -21.60 0.87
CA ALA A 148 -13.02 -22.77 1.46
C ALA A 148 -13.03 -22.76 3.00
N ASP A 149 -12.16 -21.98 3.64
CA ASP A 149 -12.06 -21.82 5.08
C ASP A 149 -12.40 -20.39 5.49
N LEU A 150 -13.60 -20.21 6.05
CA LEU A 150 -14.09 -18.90 6.49
C LEU A 150 -13.32 -18.30 7.67
N THR A 151 -12.52 -19.11 8.37
CA THR A 151 -11.66 -18.66 9.47
C THR A 151 -10.28 -18.19 8.99
N HIS A 152 -9.94 -18.46 7.73
CA HIS A 152 -8.66 -18.08 7.14
C HIS A 152 -8.57 -16.58 6.88
N ALA A 153 -7.70 -15.91 7.62
CA ALA A 153 -7.53 -14.46 7.48
C ALA A 153 -6.80 -14.11 6.18
N LYS A 154 -7.26 -13.05 5.50
CA LYS A 154 -6.67 -12.50 4.29
C LYS A 154 -6.20 -11.09 4.57
N TRP A 155 -4.93 -10.79 4.22
CA TRP A 155 -4.31 -9.49 4.44
C TRP A 155 -3.70 -8.96 3.15
N HIS A 156 -3.80 -7.64 2.93
CA HIS A 156 -3.04 -6.98 1.90
C HIS A 156 -2.41 -5.69 2.46
N ILE A 157 -1.09 -5.67 2.51
CA ILE A 157 -0.28 -4.54 2.94
C ILE A 157 0.41 -3.97 1.70
N ASP A 158 -0.09 -2.83 1.21
CA ASP A 158 0.47 -2.13 0.05
C ASP A 158 1.30 -0.94 0.53
N MET A 159 2.60 -0.99 0.29
CA MET A 159 3.54 -0.05 0.89
C MET A 159 3.99 1.00 -0.11
N HIS A 160 3.79 2.25 0.25
CA HIS A 160 4.08 3.47 -0.51
C HIS A 160 4.94 4.46 0.26
N THR A 161 5.33 5.52 -0.41
CA THR A 161 5.91 6.73 0.20
C THR A 161 5.24 7.97 -0.35
N ALA A 162 5.06 8.98 0.51
CA ALA A 162 4.43 10.24 0.11
C ALA A 162 5.40 11.16 -0.64
N ILE A 163 4.91 11.85 -1.66
CA ILE A 163 5.67 12.89 -2.37
C ILE A 163 5.83 14.14 -1.48
N ARG A 164 4.78 14.49 -0.73
CA ARG A 164 4.73 15.69 0.11
C ARG A 164 5.14 15.42 1.55
N PRO A 165 5.63 16.43 2.26
CA PRO A 165 5.77 16.34 3.71
C PRO A 165 4.43 16.01 4.37
N SER A 166 4.47 15.47 5.56
CA SER A 166 3.27 15.11 6.32
C SER A 166 3.46 15.48 7.80
N VAL A 167 2.40 15.99 8.44
CA VAL A 167 2.34 16.18 9.88
C VAL A 167 2.48 14.84 10.60
N PHE A 168 1.86 13.80 10.04
CA PHE A 168 2.02 12.41 10.44
C PHE A 168 2.89 11.73 9.39
N GLU A 169 4.17 11.54 9.69
CA GLU A 169 5.14 11.07 8.70
C GLU A 169 4.80 9.69 8.14
N GLN A 170 4.35 8.79 9.00
CA GLN A 170 3.91 7.45 8.63
C GLN A 170 2.44 7.30 8.97
N PHE A 171 1.63 7.03 7.97
CA PHE A 171 0.20 6.88 8.12
C PHE A 171 -0.36 5.79 7.18
N ALA A 172 -1.56 5.33 7.48
CA ALA A 172 -2.25 4.34 6.65
C ALA A 172 -3.52 4.93 6.03
N LEU A 173 -3.93 4.35 4.88
CA LEU A 173 -5.23 4.55 4.29
C LEU A 173 -5.99 3.22 4.31
N LEU A 174 -7.22 3.24 4.82
CA LEU A 174 -8.12 2.09 4.75
C LEU A 174 -9.16 2.30 3.65
N PRO A 175 -9.34 1.31 2.74
CA PRO A 175 -10.34 1.39 1.70
C PRO A 175 -11.76 1.30 2.29
N TYR A 176 -12.71 1.97 1.66
CA TYR A 176 -14.11 1.88 2.04
C TYR A 176 -14.79 0.70 1.35
N THR A 177 -15.27 -0.26 2.14
CA THR A 177 -16.01 -1.44 1.64
C THR A 177 -17.46 -1.48 2.11
N GLY A 178 -17.86 -0.57 3.01
CA GLY A 178 -19.14 -0.62 3.70
C GLY A 178 -19.20 -1.68 4.83
N ALA A 179 -18.16 -2.50 5.00
CA ALA A 179 -18.04 -3.42 6.10
C ALA A 179 -17.61 -2.71 7.40
N PRO A 180 -17.92 -3.27 8.59
CA PRO A 180 -17.39 -2.76 9.84
C PRO A 180 -15.87 -2.72 9.86
N LEU A 181 -15.31 -1.74 10.55
CA LEU A 181 -13.87 -1.64 10.76
C LEU A 181 -13.37 -2.81 11.64
N SER A 182 -12.15 -3.25 11.37
CA SER A 182 -11.57 -4.40 12.07
C SER A 182 -10.62 -3.94 13.17
N ARG A 183 -10.91 -4.26 14.43
CA ARG A 183 -10.02 -4.01 15.56
C ARG A 183 -8.61 -4.58 15.32
N VAL A 184 -8.54 -5.78 14.75
CA VAL A 184 -7.26 -6.46 14.45
C VAL A 184 -6.40 -5.64 13.48
N MET A 185 -7.01 -4.95 12.50
CA MET A 185 -6.29 -4.03 11.59
C MET A 185 -5.69 -2.86 12.38
N PHE A 186 -6.45 -2.24 13.28
CA PHE A 186 -5.95 -1.10 14.07
C PHE A 186 -4.84 -1.52 15.04
N ASP A 187 -4.97 -2.68 15.68
CA ASP A 187 -3.92 -3.23 16.54
C ASP A 187 -2.63 -3.47 15.76
N TRP A 188 -2.73 -3.98 14.51
CA TRP A 188 -1.59 -4.17 13.63
C TRP A 188 -0.98 -2.82 13.18
N LEU A 189 -1.80 -1.83 12.84
CA LEU A 189 -1.30 -0.49 12.44
C LEU A 189 -0.56 0.22 13.58
N GLN A 190 -1.02 0.05 14.82
CA GLN A 190 -0.30 0.55 15.99
C GLN A 190 1.04 -0.16 16.18
N ASP A 191 1.08 -1.50 16.05
CA ASP A 191 2.31 -2.28 16.08
C ASP A 191 3.30 -1.89 14.97
N ALA A 192 2.78 -1.51 13.80
CA ALA A 192 3.59 -1.00 12.68
C ALA A 192 4.12 0.42 12.90
N GLY A 193 3.80 1.06 14.04
CA GLY A 193 4.30 2.38 14.40
C GLY A 193 3.65 3.52 13.62
N LEU A 194 2.46 3.30 13.04
CA LEU A 194 1.74 4.33 12.30
C LEU A 194 1.19 5.37 13.27
N SER A 195 1.31 6.64 12.92
CA SER A 195 0.84 7.75 13.74
C SER A 195 -0.56 8.25 13.35
N ALA A 196 -1.03 7.91 12.15
CA ALA A 196 -2.37 8.26 11.68
C ALA A 196 -2.98 7.21 10.76
N VAL A 197 -4.31 7.19 10.68
CA VAL A 197 -5.11 6.41 9.73
C VAL A 197 -6.10 7.33 9.04
N LEU A 198 -6.20 7.21 7.73
CA LEU A 198 -7.21 7.88 6.92
C LEU A 198 -8.27 6.87 6.50
N LEU A 199 -9.53 7.16 6.86
CA LEU A 199 -10.68 6.35 6.49
C LEU A 199 -11.39 6.98 5.28
N HIS A 200 -11.45 6.24 4.18
CA HIS A 200 -12.26 6.62 3.02
C HIS A 200 -13.75 6.38 3.29
N LYS A 201 -14.61 7.16 2.62
CA LYS A 201 -16.08 7.00 2.63
C LYS A 201 -16.65 6.57 1.29
N GLU A 202 -15.84 6.50 0.27
CA GLU A 202 -16.23 6.16 -1.09
C GLU A 202 -15.30 5.10 -1.65
N LYS A 203 -15.82 4.33 -2.61
CA LYS A 203 -15.04 3.34 -3.36
C LYS A 203 -13.98 4.03 -4.22
N SER A 204 -12.88 3.34 -4.43
CA SER A 204 -11.79 3.80 -5.26
C SER A 204 -11.26 2.68 -6.16
N ASN A 205 -10.38 3.03 -7.11
CA ASN A 205 -9.76 2.06 -8.01
C ASN A 205 -8.29 1.79 -7.62
N THR A 206 -8.02 1.73 -6.30
CA THR A 206 -6.70 1.38 -5.77
C THR A 206 -6.54 -0.12 -5.60
N PHE A 207 -5.31 -0.59 -5.54
CA PHE A 207 -5.02 -2.02 -5.38
C PHE A 207 -5.57 -2.58 -4.07
N THR A 208 -5.44 -1.85 -2.96
CA THR A 208 -6.00 -2.25 -1.66
C THR A 208 -7.52 -2.26 -1.65
N HIS A 209 -8.17 -1.32 -2.37
CA HIS A 209 -9.62 -1.35 -2.50
C HIS A 209 -10.08 -2.60 -3.25
N PHE A 210 -9.43 -2.93 -4.36
CA PHE A 210 -9.71 -4.15 -5.13
C PHE A 210 -9.65 -5.40 -4.25
N THR A 211 -8.59 -5.59 -3.47
CA THR A 211 -8.45 -6.79 -2.64
C THR A 211 -9.42 -6.83 -1.47
N ALA A 212 -9.71 -5.68 -0.87
CA ALA A 212 -10.72 -5.59 0.20
C ALA A 212 -12.13 -5.90 -0.33
N GLU A 213 -12.50 -5.36 -1.48
CA GLU A 213 -13.83 -5.54 -2.06
C GLU A 213 -14.02 -6.94 -2.67
N GLN A 214 -13.04 -7.40 -3.46
CA GLN A 214 -13.18 -8.65 -4.23
C GLN A 214 -12.84 -9.90 -3.44
N SER A 215 -11.98 -9.80 -2.43
CA SER A 215 -11.49 -10.95 -1.67
C SER A 215 -11.80 -10.89 -0.18
N GLY A 216 -12.40 -9.81 0.31
CA GLY A 216 -12.64 -9.61 1.74
C GLY A 216 -11.35 -9.48 2.56
N ALA A 217 -10.26 -9.03 1.95
CA ALA A 217 -8.99 -8.89 2.65
C ALA A 217 -9.02 -7.70 3.61
N LEU A 218 -8.40 -7.87 4.78
CA LEU A 218 -7.96 -6.76 5.62
C LEU A 218 -6.85 -6.04 4.86
N ALA A 219 -7.18 -4.92 4.22
CA ALA A 219 -6.28 -4.22 3.32
C ALA A 219 -5.98 -2.80 3.80
N CYS A 220 -4.73 -2.37 3.66
CA CYS A 220 -4.31 -1.01 3.92
C CYS A 220 -3.19 -0.58 2.97
N THR A 221 -3.20 0.71 2.61
CA THR A 221 -2.06 1.36 1.99
C THR A 221 -1.25 2.07 3.07
N LEU A 222 0.04 1.80 3.16
CA LEU A 222 0.96 2.48 4.07
C LEU A 222 1.70 3.58 3.33
N GLU A 223 1.74 4.76 3.90
CA GLU A 223 2.58 5.87 3.45
C GLU A 223 3.78 5.98 4.40
N LEU A 224 4.94 5.49 3.96
CA LEU A 224 6.15 5.33 4.77
C LEU A 224 7.16 6.45 4.47
N GLY A 225 6.83 7.68 4.90
CA GLY A 225 7.73 8.82 4.76
C GLY A 225 7.85 9.35 3.32
N LYS A 226 9.00 9.91 2.96
CA LYS A 226 9.19 10.67 1.71
C LYS A 226 9.97 9.89 0.66
N VAL A 227 9.56 10.04 -0.60
CA VAL A 227 10.26 9.50 -1.80
C VAL A 227 11.75 9.88 -1.83
N ARG A 228 12.62 8.89 -2.11
CA ARG A 228 14.05 9.03 -2.37
C ARG A 228 14.47 8.07 -3.48
N ALA A 229 15.67 8.23 -4.03
CA ALA A 229 16.23 7.29 -5.00
C ALA A 229 16.68 5.98 -4.32
N PHE A 230 16.74 4.89 -5.09
CA PHE A 230 17.30 3.62 -4.63
C PHE A 230 18.69 3.80 -3.99
N GLY A 231 18.93 3.11 -2.89
CA GLY A 231 20.19 3.18 -2.13
C GLY A 231 20.38 4.43 -1.27
N HIS A 232 19.42 5.36 -1.29
CA HIS A 232 19.47 6.60 -0.50
C HIS A 232 18.41 6.66 0.62
N ASN A 233 17.71 5.56 0.85
CA ASN A 233 16.72 5.45 1.92
C ASN A 233 17.38 5.11 3.26
N ASP A 234 16.93 5.77 4.31
CA ASP A 234 17.22 5.34 5.68
C ASP A 234 16.12 4.39 6.14
N LEU A 235 16.31 3.09 5.88
CA LEU A 235 15.32 2.05 6.19
C LEU A 235 15.10 1.86 7.70
N SER A 236 16.00 2.34 8.57
CA SER A 236 15.81 2.27 10.02
C SER A 236 14.59 3.06 10.49
N ARG A 237 14.16 4.07 9.72
CA ARG A 237 12.95 4.86 9.99
C ARG A 237 11.66 4.04 9.84
N PHE A 238 11.70 2.94 9.12
CA PHE A 238 10.57 2.05 8.83
C PHE A 238 10.66 0.74 9.61
N ALA A 239 11.58 0.66 10.59
CA ALA A 239 11.86 -0.58 11.33
C ALA A 239 10.63 -1.14 12.05
N ALA A 240 9.73 -0.30 12.55
CA ALA A 240 8.49 -0.76 13.19
C ALA A 240 7.55 -1.42 12.17
N SER A 241 7.35 -0.81 11.01
CA SER A 241 6.51 -1.36 9.93
C SER A 241 7.10 -2.67 9.37
N ASP A 242 8.43 -2.73 9.15
CA ASP A 242 9.11 -3.98 8.76
C ASP A 242 8.92 -5.08 9.81
N ALA A 243 9.12 -4.75 11.08
CA ALA A 243 8.97 -5.70 12.18
C ALA A 243 7.52 -6.20 12.32
N ALA A 244 6.52 -5.33 12.18
CA ALA A 244 5.11 -5.70 12.22
C ALA A 244 4.73 -6.61 11.04
N LEU A 245 5.22 -6.32 9.81
CA LEU A 245 5.02 -7.19 8.66
C LEU A 245 5.66 -8.57 8.89
N ARG A 246 6.88 -8.62 9.44
CA ARG A 246 7.56 -9.89 9.79
C ARG A 246 6.81 -10.67 10.86
N ARG A 247 6.22 -10.01 11.87
CA ARG A 247 5.34 -10.67 12.86
C ARG A 247 4.10 -11.23 12.20
N LEU A 248 3.45 -10.45 11.34
CA LEU A 248 2.25 -10.87 10.62
C LEU A 248 2.51 -12.16 9.81
N ILE A 249 3.53 -12.16 8.95
CA ILE A 249 3.85 -13.35 8.14
C ILE A 249 4.39 -14.52 8.97
N GLY A 250 4.96 -14.23 10.13
CA GLY A 250 5.42 -15.22 11.11
C GLY A 250 4.31 -15.81 11.97
N GLY A 251 3.04 -15.39 11.80
CA GLY A 251 1.91 -15.85 12.57
C GLY A 251 1.92 -15.40 14.04
N LEU A 252 2.55 -14.25 14.32
CA LEU A 252 2.64 -13.67 15.66
C LEU A 252 1.61 -12.56 15.83
N ALA A 253 1.06 -12.43 17.03
CA ALA A 253 0.16 -11.34 17.37
C ALA A 253 0.87 -9.99 17.32
N PRO A 254 0.14 -8.89 17.02
CA PRO A 254 0.66 -7.54 17.16
C PRO A 254 1.14 -7.26 18.59
N ILE A 255 2.15 -6.42 18.72
CA ILE A 255 2.61 -5.95 20.03
C ILE A 255 1.67 -4.80 20.45
N ALA A 256 1.17 -4.87 21.68
CA ALA A 256 0.36 -3.79 22.21
C ALA A 256 1.14 -2.47 22.23
N PRO A 257 0.51 -1.35 21.86
CA PRO A 257 1.18 -0.05 21.88
C PRO A 257 1.59 0.33 23.30
N SER A 258 2.61 1.20 23.44
CA SER A 258 2.89 1.87 24.71
C SER A 258 1.76 2.85 25.05
N ASP A 259 1.56 3.12 26.35
CA ASP A 259 0.47 3.99 26.84
C ASP A 259 0.50 5.41 26.20
N ASP A 260 1.65 5.86 25.70
CA ASP A 260 1.82 7.17 25.06
C ASP A 260 1.58 7.18 23.54
N ALA A 261 1.43 6.03 22.90
CA ALA A 261 1.26 5.94 21.44
C ALA A 261 -0.21 6.06 21.06
N THR A 262 -0.68 7.26 20.72
CA THR A 262 -2.03 7.50 20.22
C THR A 262 -2.06 7.50 18.70
N LEU A 263 -2.62 6.44 18.10
CA LEU A 263 -2.96 6.41 16.68
C LEU A 263 -4.11 7.40 16.43
N LYS A 264 -3.88 8.41 15.60
CA LYS A 264 -4.91 9.35 15.18
C LYS A 264 -5.72 8.77 14.01
N ILE A 265 -7.03 8.98 14.03
CA ILE A 265 -7.92 8.51 12.97
C ILE A 265 -8.62 9.70 12.35
N PHE A 266 -8.49 9.80 11.03
CA PHE A 266 -9.09 10.86 10.24
C PHE A 266 -10.08 10.28 9.24
N THR A 267 -11.25 10.88 9.14
CA THR A 267 -12.27 10.49 8.18
C THR A 267 -12.40 11.54 7.07
N VAL A 268 -12.45 11.09 5.83
CA VAL A 268 -12.69 11.97 4.68
C VAL A 268 -14.09 12.60 4.78
N VAL A 269 -14.15 13.93 4.69
CA VAL A 269 -15.39 14.71 4.74
C VAL A 269 -15.64 15.55 3.50
N GLY A 270 -14.63 15.67 2.64
CA GLY A 270 -14.71 16.40 1.39
C GLY A 270 -13.61 16.03 0.42
N GLN A 271 -13.83 16.35 -0.83
CA GLN A 271 -12.87 16.18 -1.91
C GLN A 271 -12.79 17.49 -2.69
N ILE A 272 -11.59 17.88 -3.07
CA ILE A 272 -11.33 19.03 -3.94
C ILE A 272 -11.00 18.47 -5.31
N ASP A 273 -11.83 18.77 -6.31
CA ASP A 273 -11.65 18.31 -7.68
C ASP A 273 -11.25 19.47 -8.60
N LYS A 274 -10.26 19.25 -9.45
CA LYS A 274 -9.94 20.14 -10.53
C LYS A 274 -10.93 19.90 -11.67
N GLN A 275 -11.74 20.90 -12.01
CA GLN A 275 -12.75 20.79 -13.09
C GLN A 275 -12.23 21.35 -14.41
N SER A 276 -11.41 22.39 -14.37
CA SER A 276 -10.88 23.09 -15.56
C SER A 276 -9.41 23.47 -15.43
N GLU A 277 -8.86 24.09 -16.46
CA GLU A 277 -7.50 24.66 -16.42
C GLU A 277 -7.44 25.97 -15.63
N GLN A 278 -8.56 26.59 -15.28
CA GLN A 278 -8.66 27.77 -14.44
C GLN A 278 -8.56 27.47 -12.94
N PHE A 279 -8.56 26.19 -12.58
CA PHE A 279 -8.46 25.71 -11.19
C PHE A 279 -7.28 26.33 -10.44
N GLN A 280 -7.56 26.87 -9.27
CA GLN A 280 -6.58 27.37 -8.32
C GLN A 280 -6.73 26.68 -6.97
N LEU A 281 -5.61 26.21 -6.42
CA LEU A 281 -5.55 25.66 -5.07
C LEU A 281 -4.77 26.64 -4.18
N HIS A 282 -5.46 27.26 -3.23
CA HIS A 282 -4.96 28.33 -2.38
C HIS A 282 -4.20 27.81 -1.15
N VAL A 283 -3.24 26.91 -1.37
CA VAL A 283 -2.35 26.41 -0.33
C VAL A 283 -0.90 26.56 -0.75
N ALA A 284 0.00 26.63 0.21
CA ALA A 284 1.44 26.68 -0.09
C ALA A 284 1.87 25.46 -0.92
N GLY A 285 2.80 25.65 -1.86
CA GLY A 285 3.28 24.60 -2.75
C GLY A 285 3.91 23.41 -2.01
N ASP A 286 4.37 23.62 -0.78
CA ASP A 286 4.98 22.64 0.12
C ASP A 286 4.10 22.29 1.33
N VAL A 287 2.80 22.67 1.30
CA VAL A 287 1.88 22.35 2.40
C VAL A 287 1.92 20.85 2.73
N ALA A 288 2.07 20.54 4.01
CA ALA A 288 2.14 19.17 4.49
C ALA A 288 0.76 18.50 4.49
N ASN A 289 0.72 17.19 4.26
CA ASN A 289 -0.47 16.41 4.53
C ASN A 289 -0.91 16.60 5.99
N PHE A 290 -2.20 16.63 6.23
CA PHE A 290 -2.85 16.88 7.53
C PHE A 290 -2.65 18.28 8.10
N THR A 291 -2.26 19.27 7.29
CA THR A 291 -2.29 20.68 7.72
C THR A 291 -3.73 21.11 7.97
N PRO A 292 -4.06 21.66 9.19
CA PRO A 292 -5.41 22.12 9.51
C PRO A 292 -5.68 23.50 8.92
N PHE A 293 -6.96 23.75 8.62
CA PHE A 293 -7.47 25.05 8.18
C PHE A 293 -8.68 25.46 9.03
N ALA A 294 -8.83 26.78 9.24
CA ALA A 294 -9.95 27.34 9.95
C ALA A 294 -11.22 27.35 9.07
N ARG A 295 -12.37 27.20 9.70
CA ARG A 295 -13.67 27.34 9.02
C ARG A 295 -13.76 28.67 8.28
N GLY A 296 -14.33 28.67 7.07
CA GLY A 296 -14.46 29.83 6.20
C GLY A 296 -13.24 30.10 5.32
N THR A 297 -12.15 29.30 5.45
CA THR A 297 -11.00 29.42 4.55
C THR A 297 -11.38 28.88 3.18
N VAL A 298 -11.21 29.70 2.12
CA VAL A 298 -11.32 29.24 0.73
C VAL A 298 -10.05 28.54 0.35
N LEU A 299 -10.13 27.26 0.01
CA LEU A 299 -8.98 26.42 -0.35
C LEU A 299 -8.84 26.22 -1.85
N ALA A 300 -9.94 26.24 -2.60
CA ALA A 300 -9.88 26.07 -4.04
C ALA A 300 -10.97 26.87 -4.74
N GLU A 301 -10.65 27.34 -5.93
CA GLU A 301 -11.58 27.99 -6.85
C GLU A 301 -11.36 27.42 -8.26
N ASP A 302 -12.48 27.23 -8.98
CA ASP A 302 -12.52 26.85 -10.40
C ASP A 302 -13.78 27.51 -10.97
N ASP A 303 -14.01 27.60 -12.25
CA ASP A 303 -15.09 28.32 -12.92
C ASP A 303 -16.35 28.56 -12.04
N ASP A 304 -17.17 27.53 -11.84
CA ASP A 304 -18.39 27.59 -11.03
C ASP A 304 -18.24 26.84 -9.69
N TYR A 305 -17.02 26.55 -9.24
CA TYR A 305 -16.74 25.75 -8.06
C TYR A 305 -15.83 26.48 -7.07
N THR A 306 -16.21 26.45 -5.80
CA THR A 306 -15.40 26.95 -4.69
C THR A 306 -15.42 25.93 -3.57
N TYR A 307 -14.25 25.55 -3.06
CA TYR A 307 -14.15 24.78 -1.83
C TYR A 307 -13.82 25.69 -0.66
N GLU A 308 -14.79 25.82 0.25
CA GLU A 308 -14.64 26.53 1.52
C GLU A 308 -14.63 25.52 2.67
N VAL A 309 -13.72 25.69 3.63
CA VAL A 309 -13.65 24.86 4.84
C VAL A 309 -14.92 25.04 5.69
N LEU A 310 -15.67 23.98 5.89
CA LEU A 310 -16.98 24.00 6.53
C LEU A 310 -16.93 23.79 8.06
N ARG A 311 -15.87 23.14 8.56
CA ARG A 311 -15.69 22.77 9.96
C ARG A 311 -14.35 23.28 10.46
N ASP A 312 -14.25 23.57 11.76
CA ASP A 312 -12.96 23.88 12.35
C ASP A 312 -12.02 22.66 12.27
N GLU A 313 -10.74 22.94 12.02
CA GLU A 313 -9.69 21.92 11.93
C GLU A 313 -9.88 20.85 10.82
N GLU A 314 -10.64 21.14 9.77
CA GLU A 314 -10.52 20.31 8.56
C GLU A 314 -9.07 20.36 8.08
N ARG A 315 -8.53 19.18 7.72
CA ARG A 315 -7.14 19.04 7.29
C ARG A 315 -7.06 18.59 5.84
N ILE A 316 -6.12 19.15 5.11
CA ILE A 316 -5.88 18.75 3.72
C ILE A 316 -4.94 17.55 3.65
N VAL A 317 -5.25 16.59 2.77
CA VAL A 317 -4.38 15.43 2.47
C VAL A 317 -4.24 15.28 0.96
N PHE A 318 -3.03 14.98 0.49
CA PHE A 318 -2.68 14.82 -0.93
C PHE A 318 -3.00 16.03 -1.81
N PRO A 319 -2.68 17.27 -1.41
CA PRO A 319 -2.92 18.44 -2.25
C PRO A 319 -2.04 18.38 -3.52
N ASN A 320 -2.67 18.42 -4.69
CA ASN A 320 -1.99 18.38 -5.98
C ASN A 320 -2.72 19.24 -7.03
N PRO A 321 -2.33 20.52 -7.23
CA PRO A 321 -2.96 21.40 -8.20
C PRO A 321 -2.63 21.04 -9.66
N THR A 322 -1.62 20.18 -9.89
CA THR A 322 -1.14 19.83 -11.24
C THR A 322 -1.84 18.63 -11.86
N VAL A 323 -2.83 18.05 -11.17
CA VAL A 323 -3.65 16.97 -11.76
C VAL A 323 -4.38 17.46 -13.01
N LYS A 324 -4.72 16.54 -13.91
CA LYS A 324 -5.54 16.85 -15.09
C LYS A 324 -6.98 17.22 -14.65
N PRO A 325 -7.71 18.06 -15.42
CA PRO A 325 -9.12 18.29 -15.20
C PRO A 325 -9.92 16.96 -15.10
N GLY A 326 -10.90 16.91 -14.21
CA GLY A 326 -11.66 15.73 -13.86
C GLY A 326 -11.01 14.85 -12.78
N LEU A 327 -9.82 15.21 -12.27
CA LEU A 327 -9.15 14.47 -11.23
C LEU A 327 -9.13 15.22 -9.89
N ARG A 328 -9.04 14.45 -8.82
CA ARG A 328 -8.96 14.93 -7.43
C ARG A 328 -7.66 15.69 -7.19
N ALA A 329 -7.79 16.94 -6.74
CA ALA A 329 -6.69 17.82 -6.35
C ALA A 329 -6.41 17.83 -4.84
N GLY A 330 -7.27 17.21 -4.01
CA GLY A 330 -7.06 17.11 -2.57
C GLY A 330 -8.18 16.37 -1.86
N LEU A 331 -7.91 15.89 -0.66
CA LEU A 331 -8.91 15.36 0.27
C LEU A 331 -8.97 16.25 1.51
N MET A 332 -10.17 16.44 2.05
CA MET A 332 -10.40 17.09 3.32
C MET A 332 -10.85 16.08 4.35
N VAL A 333 -10.21 16.10 5.52
CA VAL A 333 -10.43 15.13 6.58
C VAL A 333 -10.64 15.82 7.94
N ILE A 334 -11.33 15.15 8.86
CA ILE A 334 -11.49 15.56 10.25
C ILE A 334 -11.00 14.45 11.19
N ASP A 335 -10.55 14.83 12.39
CA ASP A 335 -10.20 13.87 13.47
C ASP A 335 -11.47 13.19 13.97
N THR A 336 -11.54 11.88 13.85
CA THR A 336 -12.63 11.01 14.33
C THR A 336 -12.09 9.91 15.25
N THR A 337 -10.96 10.16 15.89
CA THR A 337 -10.24 9.15 16.69
C THR A 337 -11.14 8.53 17.75
N GLN A 338 -11.79 9.37 18.58
CA GLN A 338 -12.62 8.88 19.69
C GLN A 338 -13.82 8.08 19.20
N GLU A 339 -14.57 8.64 18.23
CA GLU A 339 -15.78 8.01 17.69
C GLU A 339 -15.46 6.65 17.03
N THR A 340 -14.31 6.57 16.35
CA THR A 340 -13.89 5.33 15.69
C THR A 340 -13.51 4.27 16.72
N PHE A 341 -12.71 4.61 17.74
CA PHE A 341 -12.34 3.63 18.78
C PHE A 341 -13.53 3.19 19.62
N ASP A 342 -14.51 4.06 19.87
CA ASP A 342 -15.74 3.70 20.59
C ASP A 342 -16.63 2.74 19.78
N SER A 343 -16.44 2.67 18.45
CA SER A 343 -17.20 1.79 17.54
C SER A 343 -16.50 0.46 17.23
N LEU A 344 -15.22 0.28 17.59
CA LEU A 344 -14.43 -0.93 17.41
C LEU A 344 -14.59 -1.91 18.58
#